data_413cbba430d98e282595a8880a9a0c44
#
_entry.id   413cbba430d98e282595a8880a9a0c44
#
_cell.length_a   1.000
_cell.length_b   1.000
_cell.length_c   1.000
_cell.angle_alpha   90.00
_cell.angle_beta   90.00
_cell.angle_gamma   90.00
#
_symmetry.space_group_name_H-M   'P 1'
#
loop_
_entity.id
_entity.type
_entity.pdbx_description
1 polymer ?
#
loop_
_entity_poly.entity_id
_entity_poly.type
_entity_poly.pdbx_seq_one_letter_code
_entity_poly.pdbx_strand_id
1 'polypeptide(L)'
;MAGSGPAGLFAALTLAEKGIPVLMLERGRAVPERLADVRAFWEQGILNPESHVHFGEGGAGTFSDGKLTSRVKNPFTSRVKRVLVEMGAPADILVDARPHIGTDRLREVVVNLRKRLIGLGGEVRFGACVTDFRIHKGCLVGIVVNNSEEIRTDHLVLAIGQSAADTYWKLAERGVALAPKPFAIGLRVEHPQELINRIQYGRWAGHPDLPPADYFLTAKVKALNRSCYSFCMCPGGQVIGCSAEAGGVITNGMSRLRRESPWANSAVVVNVRTEDLGGEGPLAGLAFRRHWEEIAFLAGGSDYCAPAERLTDFLSGKNHSPIGRCSFLPGVKGAELRDVLPPFVVEGLKRGFAEFERKMPGFITEEAILIGVETRTSSPVRITRGEDGQSINLTGLYPCGEGAGYAGGIISSALDGIRAAERLILSLGGQAGRRG
;
A
#
# COMPACT_ATOMS: atom_id res chain seq x y z
N MET A 1 17.95 9.43 -2.89
CA MET A 1 16.79 8.66 -2.39
C MET A 1 15.59 8.94 -3.27
N ALA A 2 14.88 7.93 -3.75
CA ALA A 2 13.63 8.10 -4.49
C ALA A 2 12.45 7.52 -3.68
N GLY A 3 11.52 8.38 -3.28
CA GLY A 3 10.32 8.09 -2.50
C GLY A 3 10.46 8.40 -1.01
N SER A 4 9.41 9.05 -0.46
CA SER A 4 9.31 9.49 0.94
C SER A 4 8.32 8.64 1.77
N GLY A 5 8.01 7.42 1.34
CA GLY A 5 7.29 6.44 2.13
C GLY A 5 8.11 5.91 3.33
N PRO A 6 7.56 4.99 4.14
CA PRO A 6 8.26 4.50 5.34
C PRO A 6 9.66 3.95 5.05
N ALA A 7 9.85 3.24 3.93
CA ALA A 7 11.17 2.73 3.55
C ALA A 7 12.17 3.87 3.29
N GLY A 8 11.78 4.86 2.47
CA GLY A 8 12.64 6.00 2.16
C GLY A 8 12.95 6.86 3.36
N LEU A 9 11.93 7.22 4.17
CA LEU A 9 12.13 8.05 5.37
C LEU A 9 13.07 7.40 6.38
N PHE A 10 12.90 6.12 6.71
CA PHE A 10 13.76 5.44 7.66
C PHE A 10 15.17 5.14 7.11
N ALA A 11 15.31 4.92 5.79
CA ALA A 11 16.62 4.84 5.17
C ALA A 11 17.35 6.20 5.22
N ALA A 12 16.66 7.28 4.87
CA ALA A 12 17.21 8.64 4.91
C ALA A 12 17.66 9.05 6.32
N LEU A 13 16.82 8.82 7.33
CA LEU A 13 17.16 9.10 8.73
C LEU A 13 18.38 8.29 9.16
N THR A 14 18.47 7.00 8.80
CA THR A 14 19.60 6.14 9.14
C THR A 14 20.91 6.65 8.53
N LEU A 15 20.89 7.15 7.29
CA LEU A 15 22.06 7.75 6.63
C LEU A 15 22.42 9.09 7.26
N ALA A 16 21.43 9.98 7.45
CA ALA A 16 21.66 11.31 8.01
C ALA A 16 22.19 11.27 9.47
N GLU A 17 21.69 10.34 10.30
CA GLU A 17 22.20 10.10 11.66
C GLU A 17 23.68 9.63 11.68
N LYS A 18 24.20 9.16 10.54
CA LYS A 18 25.63 8.83 10.34
C LYS A 18 26.42 9.94 9.64
N GLY A 19 25.85 11.12 9.47
CA GLY A 19 26.49 12.26 8.83
C GLY A 19 26.62 12.13 7.30
N ILE A 20 25.92 11.18 6.67
CA ILE A 20 25.92 11.01 5.22
C ILE A 20 24.90 11.97 4.62
N PRO A 21 25.30 12.86 3.68
CA PRO A 21 24.39 13.76 3.01
C PRO A 21 23.29 13.01 2.26
N VAL A 22 22.04 13.42 2.43
CA VAL A 22 20.88 12.79 1.79
C VAL A 22 20.07 13.82 1.01
N LEU A 23 19.86 13.57 -0.28
CA LEU A 23 18.83 14.20 -1.09
C LEU A 23 17.67 13.21 -1.26
N MET A 24 16.48 13.56 -0.72
CA MET A 24 15.24 12.81 -0.88
C MET A 24 14.39 13.45 -1.97
N LEU A 25 14.02 12.67 -2.98
CA LEU A 25 13.14 13.05 -4.09
C LEU A 25 11.80 12.35 -3.91
N GLU A 26 10.72 13.11 -3.79
CA GLU A 26 9.36 12.61 -3.72
C GLU A 26 8.56 13.16 -4.90
N ARG A 27 7.95 12.26 -5.68
CA ARG A 27 7.19 12.63 -6.88
C ARG A 27 5.95 13.45 -6.56
N GLY A 28 5.27 13.13 -5.46
CA GLY A 28 4.07 13.83 -5.05
C GLY A 28 4.36 15.05 -4.18
N ARG A 29 3.29 15.61 -3.63
CA ARG A 29 3.34 16.86 -2.86
C ARG A 29 3.53 16.60 -1.36
N ALA A 30 3.88 17.65 -0.62
CA ALA A 30 3.87 17.63 0.84
C ALA A 30 2.45 17.43 1.39
N VAL A 31 2.32 17.03 2.67
CA VAL A 31 1.02 16.65 3.27
C VAL A 31 -0.08 17.67 3.06
N PRO A 32 0.12 19.01 3.25
CA PRO A 32 -0.96 19.97 3.09
C PRO A 32 -1.55 20.00 1.68
N GLU A 33 -0.70 20.11 0.67
CA GLU A 33 -1.10 20.16 -0.73
C GLU A 33 -1.64 18.82 -1.22
N ARG A 34 -1.02 17.70 -0.77
CA ARG A 34 -1.48 16.35 -1.05
C ARG A 34 -2.88 16.10 -0.52
N LEU A 35 -3.22 16.63 0.66
CA LEU A 35 -4.58 16.55 1.21
C LEU A 35 -5.60 17.25 0.33
N ALA A 36 -5.24 18.39 -0.27
CA ALA A 36 -6.11 19.08 -1.23
C ALA A 36 -6.32 18.25 -2.50
N ASP A 37 -5.25 17.65 -3.06
CA ASP A 37 -5.35 16.77 -4.22
C ASP A 37 -6.25 15.55 -3.94
N VAL A 38 -6.05 14.88 -2.81
CA VAL A 38 -6.86 13.72 -2.42
C VAL A 38 -8.32 14.10 -2.18
N ARG A 39 -8.59 15.26 -1.59
CA ARG A 39 -9.96 15.76 -1.41
C ARG A 39 -10.61 16.06 -2.75
N ALA A 40 -9.92 16.73 -3.68
CA ALA A 40 -10.43 16.99 -5.03
C ALA A 40 -10.78 15.69 -5.77
N PHE A 41 -9.97 14.65 -5.58
CA PHE A 41 -10.29 13.32 -6.14
C PHE A 41 -11.55 12.72 -5.50
N TRP A 42 -11.67 12.72 -4.18
CA TRP A 42 -12.82 12.11 -3.49
C TRP A 42 -14.13 12.87 -3.67
N GLU A 43 -14.09 14.21 -3.75
CA GLU A 43 -15.28 15.04 -3.84
C GLU A 43 -15.68 15.37 -5.29
N GLN A 44 -14.73 15.39 -6.23
CA GLN A 44 -14.94 15.90 -7.58
C GLN A 44 -14.48 14.93 -8.70
N GLY A 45 -13.86 13.79 -8.34
CA GLY A 45 -13.30 12.86 -9.32
C GLY A 45 -12.06 13.41 -10.05
N ILE A 46 -11.41 14.45 -9.53
CA ILE A 46 -10.22 15.05 -10.16
C ILE A 46 -8.97 14.35 -9.65
N LEU A 47 -8.44 13.41 -10.41
CA LEU A 47 -7.21 12.69 -10.08
C LEU A 47 -5.97 13.50 -10.47
N ASN A 48 -5.09 13.78 -9.51
CA ASN A 48 -3.72 14.23 -9.78
C ASN A 48 -2.81 12.99 -9.88
N PRO A 49 -2.26 12.65 -11.07
CA PRO A 49 -1.48 11.41 -11.24
C PRO A 49 -0.15 11.39 -10.49
N GLU A 50 0.36 12.55 -10.08
CA GLU A 50 1.61 12.67 -9.33
C GLU A 50 1.41 12.86 -7.82
N SER A 51 0.18 13.19 -7.36
CA SER A 51 -0.09 13.45 -5.95
C SER A 51 -1.48 12.95 -5.55
N HIS A 52 -1.54 11.78 -4.91
CA HIS A 52 -2.77 11.09 -4.54
C HIS A 52 -2.54 10.15 -3.34
N VAL A 53 -3.45 9.20 -3.07
CA VAL A 53 -3.37 8.28 -1.91
C VAL A 53 -2.08 7.44 -1.88
N HIS A 54 -1.45 7.15 -3.01
CA HIS A 54 -0.20 6.37 -3.07
C HIS A 54 1.06 7.22 -3.15
N PHE A 55 1.01 8.40 -3.80
CA PHE A 55 2.16 9.28 -4.03
C PHE A 55 2.07 10.57 -3.23
N GLY A 56 3.19 11.00 -2.71
CA GLY A 56 3.36 12.16 -1.86
C GLY A 56 3.93 11.81 -0.48
N GLU A 57 4.16 12.81 0.32
CA GLU A 57 4.82 12.71 1.63
C GLU A 57 4.25 11.61 2.51
N GLY A 58 5.11 10.69 2.95
CA GLY A 58 4.75 9.52 3.76
C GLY A 58 4.23 8.32 2.97
N GLY A 59 4.09 8.42 1.63
CA GLY A 59 3.62 7.34 0.76
C GLY A 59 2.18 6.89 1.07
N ALA A 60 1.80 5.68 0.65
CA ALA A 60 0.46 5.12 0.86
C ALA A 60 0.07 4.99 2.35
N GLY A 61 1.04 4.86 3.26
CA GLY A 61 0.81 4.76 4.70
C GLY A 61 0.04 5.93 5.28
N THR A 62 0.22 7.14 4.74
CA THR A 62 -0.44 8.37 5.21
C THR A 62 -1.96 8.32 5.16
N PHE A 63 -2.55 7.52 4.26
CA PHE A 63 -4.00 7.34 4.09
C PHE A 63 -4.40 5.90 4.41
N SER A 64 -3.99 5.39 5.56
CA SER A 64 -4.29 4.03 6.03
C SER A 64 -4.77 4.04 7.48
N ASP A 65 -5.15 2.89 8.02
CA ASP A 65 -5.38 2.70 9.46
C ASP A 65 -4.08 2.86 10.30
N GLY A 66 -2.93 2.78 9.63
CA GLY A 66 -1.65 2.91 10.32
C GLY A 66 -1.29 1.72 11.19
N LYS A 67 -1.70 0.51 10.82
CA LYS A 67 -1.33 -0.72 11.54
C LYS A 67 0.17 -0.91 11.58
N LEU A 68 0.68 -1.21 12.76
CA LEU A 68 2.10 -1.45 13.03
C LEU A 68 2.41 -2.92 13.36
N THR A 69 1.45 -3.81 13.18
CA THR A 69 1.70 -5.25 13.31
C THR A 69 2.58 -5.75 12.19
N SER A 70 3.65 -6.47 12.53
CA SER A 70 4.54 -7.11 11.59
C SER A 70 4.83 -8.53 12.02
N ARG A 71 4.84 -9.47 11.07
CA ARG A 71 5.30 -10.85 11.33
C ARG A 71 6.83 -10.96 11.39
N VAL A 72 7.53 -9.89 11.01
CA VAL A 72 8.99 -9.86 11.03
C VAL A 72 9.48 -9.62 12.46
N LYS A 73 10.09 -10.64 13.05
CA LYS A 73 10.83 -10.49 14.31
C LYS A 73 12.18 -9.83 14.00
N ASN A 74 12.34 -8.57 14.38
CA ASN A 74 13.55 -7.80 14.13
C ASN A 74 13.83 -6.86 15.31
N PRO A 75 15.07 -6.80 15.83
CA PRO A 75 15.42 -5.93 16.94
C PRO A 75 15.17 -4.44 16.66
N PHE A 76 15.24 -4.01 15.40
CA PHE A 76 14.93 -2.63 15.01
C PHE A 76 13.44 -2.26 15.04
N THR A 77 12.52 -3.23 15.21
CA THR A 77 11.07 -2.93 15.32
C THR A 77 10.81 -1.96 16.47
N SER A 78 11.44 -2.16 17.63
CA SER A 78 11.31 -1.27 18.78
C SER A 78 11.90 0.12 18.52
N ARG A 79 13.00 0.22 17.73
CA ARG A 79 13.57 1.49 17.30
C ARG A 79 12.58 2.24 16.40
N VAL A 80 12.00 1.58 15.40
CA VAL A 80 11.00 2.19 14.51
C VAL A 80 9.82 2.73 15.32
N LYS A 81 9.24 1.94 16.22
CA LYS A 81 8.14 2.38 17.08
C LYS A 81 8.50 3.58 17.95
N ARG A 82 9.68 3.58 18.58
CA ARG A 82 10.16 4.72 19.39
C ARG A 82 10.29 5.98 18.55
N VAL A 83 10.90 5.90 17.37
CA VAL A 83 11.00 7.05 16.46
C VAL A 83 9.61 7.57 16.08
N LEU A 84 8.65 6.69 15.80
CA LEU A 84 7.28 7.13 15.52
C LEU A 84 6.64 7.86 16.71
N VAL A 85 6.84 7.38 17.95
CA VAL A 85 6.36 8.06 19.17
C VAL A 85 7.05 9.41 19.37
N GLU A 86 8.36 9.51 19.19
CA GLU A 86 9.10 10.76 19.23
C GLU A 86 8.57 11.77 18.19
N MET A 87 8.02 11.28 17.08
CA MET A 87 7.44 12.11 16.01
C MET A 87 5.94 12.39 16.20
N GLY A 88 5.34 11.96 17.33
CA GLY A 88 3.97 12.30 17.70
C GLY A 88 2.95 11.17 17.54
N ALA A 89 3.38 9.94 17.31
CA ALA A 89 2.49 8.78 17.41
C ALA A 89 2.11 8.50 18.87
N PRO A 90 0.94 7.89 19.14
CA PRO A 90 0.53 7.51 20.50
C PRO A 90 1.58 6.61 21.17
N ALA A 91 1.86 6.87 22.45
CA ALA A 91 2.85 6.07 23.22
C ALA A 91 2.42 4.60 23.36
N ASP A 92 1.12 4.34 23.35
CA ASP A 92 0.53 3.01 23.49
C ASP A 92 1.01 2.02 22.40
N ILE A 93 1.44 2.52 21.23
CA ILE A 93 2.00 1.66 20.18
C ILE A 93 3.24 0.86 20.63
N LEU A 94 3.91 1.28 21.71
CA LEU A 94 5.07 0.56 22.25
C LEU A 94 4.68 -0.73 22.95
N VAL A 95 3.49 -0.77 23.57
CA VAL A 95 3.02 -1.86 24.44
C VAL A 95 1.84 -2.64 23.85
N ASP A 96 1.05 -2.02 22.99
CA ASP A 96 -0.12 -2.66 22.39
C ASP A 96 0.25 -3.89 21.57
N ALA A 97 -0.59 -4.94 21.70
CA ALA A 97 -0.48 -6.16 20.90
C ALA A 97 -0.84 -5.93 19.42
N ARG A 98 -1.76 -5.00 19.15
CA ARG A 98 -2.22 -4.61 17.80
C ARG A 98 -2.15 -3.10 17.59
N PRO A 99 -0.93 -2.53 17.63
CA PRO A 99 -0.75 -1.09 17.59
C PRO A 99 -1.17 -0.50 16.25
N HIS A 100 -1.78 0.69 16.29
CA HIS A 100 -2.12 1.50 15.13
C HIS A 100 -1.97 2.99 15.45
N ILE A 101 -1.85 3.82 14.43
CA ILE A 101 -1.63 5.27 14.60
C ILE A 101 -2.86 6.07 14.15
N GLY A 102 -3.58 5.59 13.13
CA GLY A 102 -4.66 6.31 12.48
C GLY A 102 -4.16 7.32 11.43
N THR A 103 -4.95 7.51 10.37
CA THR A 103 -4.59 8.39 9.25
C THR A 103 -4.42 9.85 9.65
N ASP A 104 -5.16 10.32 10.64
CA ASP A 104 -5.08 11.68 11.18
C ASP A 104 -3.73 11.95 11.84
N ARG A 105 -3.24 11.05 12.69
CA ARG A 105 -1.96 11.18 13.39
C ARG A 105 -0.77 10.88 12.47
N LEU A 106 -0.90 9.93 11.55
CA LEU A 106 0.18 9.63 10.59
C LEU A 106 0.62 10.85 9.79
N ARG A 107 -0.30 11.73 9.44
CA ARG A 107 0.01 12.99 8.73
C ARG A 107 0.96 13.89 9.52
N GLU A 108 0.75 14.02 10.82
CA GLU A 108 1.62 14.79 11.71
C GLU A 108 2.98 14.11 11.87
N VAL A 109 2.98 12.78 12.07
CA VAL A 109 4.18 11.96 12.24
C VAL A 109 5.11 12.07 11.03
N VAL A 110 4.58 11.97 9.80
CA VAL A 110 5.43 12.03 8.60
C VAL A 110 6.00 13.42 8.37
N VAL A 111 5.25 14.49 8.67
CA VAL A 111 5.77 15.87 8.63
C VAL A 111 6.90 16.06 9.63
N ASN A 112 6.77 15.51 10.84
CA ASN A 112 7.82 15.59 11.87
C ASN A 112 9.05 14.76 11.51
N LEU A 113 8.88 13.58 10.87
CA LEU A 113 9.99 12.81 10.32
C LEU A 113 10.78 13.60 9.27
N ARG A 114 10.07 14.30 8.36
CA ARG A 114 10.74 15.20 7.39
C ARG A 114 11.50 16.33 8.07
N LYS A 115 10.89 16.99 9.07
CA LYS A 115 11.56 18.06 9.83
C LYS A 115 12.83 17.55 10.53
N ARG A 116 12.77 16.35 11.12
CA ARG A 116 13.94 15.70 11.72
C ARG A 116 15.03 15.43 10.69
N LEU A 117 14.67 14.91 9.51
CA LEU A 117 15.62 14.68 8.41
C LEU A 117 16.33 15.97 7.98
N ILE A 118 15.56 17.05 7.79
CA ILE A 118 16.11 18.38 7.43
C ILE A 118 17.00 18.90 8.56
N GLY A 119 16.59 18.76 9.82
CA GLY A 119 17.41 19.12 10.99
C GLY A 119 18.75 18.37 11.10
N LEU A 120 18.84 17.18 10.50
CA LEU A 120 20.07 16.40 10.38
C LEU A 120 20.88 16.75 9.12
N GLY A 121 20.50 17.79 8.36
CA GLY A 121 21.19 18.23 7.15
C GLY A 121 20.73 17.54 5.85
N GLY A 122 19.63 16.77 5.88
CA GLY A 122 19.03 16.20 4.69
C GLY A 122 18.24 17.24 3.89
N GLU A 123 18.21 17.07 2.57
CA GLU A 123 17.37 17.85 1.65
C GLU A 123 16.19 17.03 1.19
N VAL A 124 14.97 17.63 1.13
CA VAL A 124 13.75 16.98 0.63
C VAL A 124 13.15 17.84 -0.49
N ARG A 125 12.94 17.25 -1.65
CA ARG A 125 12.29 17.88 -2.81
C ARG A 125 10.99 17.14 -3.12
N PHE A 126 9.88 17.86 -3.13
CA PHE A 126 8.58 17.40 -3.61
C PHE A 126 8.37 17.78 -5.08
N GLY A 127 7.41 17.10 -5.75
CA GLY A 127 7.22 17.27 -7.18
C GLY A 127 8.44 16.84 -8.01
N ALA A 128 9.23 15.90 -7.46
CA ALA A 128 10.51 15.47 -8.01
C ALA A 128 10.47 13.96 -8.31
N CYS A 129 9.94 13.61 -9.49
CA CYS A 129 9.86 12.24 -9.98
C CYS A 129 11.17 11.80 -10.63
N VAL A 130 11.74 10.68 -10.16
CA VAL A 130 12.86 10.04 -10.86
C VAL A 130 12.30 9.32 -12.09
N THR A 131 12.57 9.87 -13.26
CA THR A 131 12.00 9.42 -14.54
C THR A 131 12.96 8.57 -15.37
N ASP A 132 14.26 8.60 -15.08
CA ASP A 132 15.24 7.79 -15.78
C ASP A 132 16.52 7.54 -14.97
N PHE A 133 17.33 6.58 -15.41
CA PHE A 133 18.58 6.16 -14.79
C PHE A 133 19.74 6.27 -15.79
N ARG A 134 20.86 6.86 -15.38
CA ARG A 134 22.10 6.91 -16.15
C ARG A 134 22.99 5.75 -15.71
N ILE A 135 23.23 4.83 -16.63
CA ILE A 135 23.97 3.60 -16.36
C ILE A 135 25.20 3.56 -17.29
N HIS A 136 26.35 3.28 -16.71
CA HIS A 136 27.58 3.06 -17.45
C HIS A 136 28.29 1.80 -16.95
N LYS A 137 28.53 0.85 -17.84
CA LYS A 137 29.20 -0.44 -17.54
C LYS A 137 28.62 -1.18 -16.30
N GLY A 138 27.28 -1.22 -16.19
CA GLY A 138 26.59 -1.90 -15.09
C GLY A 138 26.63 -1.15 -13.76
N CYS A 139 27.06 0.10 -13.74
CA CYS A 139 27.06 0.98 -12.57
C CYS A 139 26.10 2.16 -12.78
N LEU A 140 25.37 2.53 -11.74
CA LEU A 140 24.61 3.78 -11.70
C LEU A 140 25.61 4.95 -11.68
N VAL A 141 25.41 5.94 -12.54
CA VAL A 141 26.22 7.18 -12.60
C VAL A 141 25.39 8.45 -12.50
N GLY A 142 24.07 8.32 -12.49
CA GLY A 142 23.15 9.44 -12.34
C GLY A 142 21.70 9.04 -12.49
N ILE A 143 20.82 9.99 -12.25
CA ILE A 143 19.36 9.87 -12.42
C ILE A 143 18.84 11.10 -13.16
N VAL A 144 17.69 10.96 -13.80
CA VAL A 144 16.95 12.07 -14.40
C VAL A 144 15.71 12.33 -13.58
N VAL A 145 15.46 13.57 -13.25
CA VAL A 145 14.28 14.04 -12.52
C VAL A 145 13.38 14.84 -13.46
N ASN A 146 12.09 14.54 -13.45
CA ASN A 146 11.06 15.22 -14.24
C ASN A 146 11.41 15.33 -15.73
N ASN A 147 12.06 14.30 -16.30
CA ASN A 147 12.53 14.24 -17.70
C ASN A 147 13.51 15.35 -18.15
N SER A 148 14.02 16.17 -17.24
CA SER A 148 14.82 17.35 -17.60
C SER A 148 16.07 17.54 -16.76
N GLU A 149 16.00 17.39 -15.44
CA GLU A 149 17.13 17.61 -14.53
C GLU A 149 17.95 16.32 -14.39
N GLU A 150 19.25 16.39 -14.70
CA GLU A 150 20.18 15.29 -14.47
C GLU A 150 20.97 15.51 -13.18
N ILE A 151 20.87 14.54 -12.25
CA ILE A 151 21.59 14.52 -10.98
C ILE A 151 22.64 13.40 -11.05
N ARG A 152 23.91 13.75 -10.97
CA ARG A 152 25.01 12.78 -10.87
C ARG A 152 25.02 12.13 -9.51
N THR A 153 24.99 10.82 -9.48
CA THR A 153 25.10 10.01 -8.26
C THR A 153 25.49 8.59 -8.62
N ASP A 154 26.30 7.97 -7.79
CA ASP A 154 26.68 6.56 -7.87
C ASP A 154 25.92 5.67 -6.90
N HIS A 155 25.04 6.27 -6.06
CA HIS A 155 24.22 5.54 -5.12
C HIS A 155 22.76 6.05 -5.09
N LEU A 156 21.82 5.15 -5.26
CA LEU A 156 20.39 5.45 -5.20
C LEU A 156 19.66 4.40 -4.35
N VAL A 157 19.07 4.82 -3.23
CA VAL A 157 18.07 4.01 -2.54
C VAL A 157 16.73 4.25 -3.21
N LEU A 158 16.13 3.18 -3.75
CA LEU A 158 14.90 3.21 -4.55
C LEU A 158 13.73 2.66 -3.72
N ALA A 159 12.90 3.57 -3.19
CA ALA A 159 11.78 3.29 -2.28
C ALA A 159 10.42 3.74 -2.84
N ILE A 160 10.16 3.44 -4.12
CA ILE A 160 9.07 3.99 -4.96
C ILE A 160 7.65 3.55 -4.59
N GLY A 161 7.50 2.55 -3.72
CA GLY A 161 6.18 1.93 -3.48
C GLY A 161 5.70 1.08 -4.66
N GLN A 162 4.59 0.35 -4.48
CA GLN A 162 4.10 -0.62 -5.47
C GLN A 162 3.29 -0.01 -6.62
N SER A 163 3.00 1.29 -6.56
CA SER A 163 2.11 1.95 -7.54
C SER A 163 2.85 2.71 -8.65
N ALA A 164 4.17 2.80 -8.59
CA ALA A 164 5.01 3.49 -9.57
C ALA A 164 5.23 2.64 -10.83
N ALA A 165 4.15 2.39 -11.60
CA ALA A 165 4.17 1.54 -12.78
C ALA A 165 5.17 2.06 -13.82
N ASP A 166 5.20 3.35 -14.07
CA ASP A 166 6.14 4.06 -14.96
C ASP A 166 7.61 3.78 -14.60
N THR A 167 7.92 3.80 -13.31
CA THR A 167 9.29 3.51 -12.84
C THR A 167 9.67 2.05 -13.10
N TYR A 168 8.75 1.09 -12.89
CA TYR A 168 9.04 -0.32 -13.21
C TYR A 168 9.27 -0.54 -14.71
N TRP A 169 8.47 0.12 -15.58
CA TRP A 169 8.70 0.08 -17.02
C TRP A 169 10.06 0.66 -17.37
N LYS A 170 10.45 1.78 -16.77
CA LYS A 170 11.77 2.38 -16.99
C LYS A 170 12.92 1.49 -16.52
N LEU A 171 12.77 0.84 -15.36
CA LEU A 171 13.76 -0.13 -14.87
C LEU A 171 13.93 -1.33 -15.83
N ALA A 172 12.82 -1.86 -16.36
CA ALA A 172 12.85 -2.93 -17.36
C ALA A 172 13.55 -2.48 -18.66
N GLU A 173 13.21 -1.29 -19.17
CA GLU A 173 13.85 -0.69 -20.35
C GLU A 173 15.36 -0.52 -20.16
N ARG A 174 15.80 -0.18 -18.96
CA ARG A 174 17.23 -0.04 -18.60
C ARG A 174 17.90 -1.38 -18.28
N GLY A 175 17.18 -2.50 -18.41
CA GLY A 175 17.71 -3.84 -18.21
C GLY A 175 17.95 -4.20 -16.74
N VAL A 176 17.35 -3.48 -15.79
CA VAL A 176 17.43 -3.85 -14.37
C VAL A 176 16.73 -5.16 -14.11
N ALA A 177 17.34 -6.04 -13.33
CA ALA A 177 16.82 -7.36 -13.04
C ALA A 177 15.52 -7.30 -12.23
N LEU A 178 14.42 -7.68 -12.86
CA LEU A 178 13.09 -7.76 -12.29
C LEU A 178 12.56 -9.19 -12.35
N ALA A 179 11.71 -9.56 -11.41
CA ALA A 179 11.01 -10.84 -11.40
C ALA A 179 9.51 -10.65 -11.11
N PRO A 180 8.63 -11.46 -11.71
CA PRO A 180 7.23 -11.45 -11.35
C PRO A 180 7.05 -11.97 -9.91
N LYS A 181 6.03 -11.49 -9.21
CA LYS A 181 5.76 -11.86 -7.83
C LYS A 181 4.27 -12.12 -7.65
N PRO A 182 3.87 -13.22 -6.98
CA PRO A 182 2.49 -13.46 -6.61
C PRO A 182 1.94 -12.33 -5.71
N PHE A 183 0.64 -12.04 -5.88
CA PHE A 183 -0.09 -11.07 -5.08
C PHE A 183 -1.52 -11.57 -4.84
N ALA A 184 -2.45 -10.71 -4.44
CA ALA A 184 -3.85 -11.08 -4.30
C ALA A 184 -4.73 -9.91 -4.73
N ILE A 185 -5.89 -10.23 -5.30
CA ILE A 185 -6.91 -9.26 -5.67
C ILE A 185 -8.29 -9.73 -5.22
N GLY A 186 -9.22 -8.80 -5.13
CA GLY A 186 -10.60 -9.09 -4.76
C GLY A 186 -11.43 -7.84 -4.61
N LEU A 187 -12.25 -7.83 -3.59
CA LEU A 187 -13.21 -6.79 -3.29
C LEU A 187 -13.01 -6.27 -1.87
N ARG A 188 -13.50 -5.08 -1.60
CA ARG A 188 -13.62 -4.59 -0.24
C ARG A 188 -15.05 -4.80 0.24
N VAL A 189 -15.21 -5.47 1.39
CA VAL A 189 -16.49 -5.62 2.07
C VAL A 189 -16.61 -4.56 3.15
N GLU A 190 -17.77 -3.91 3.21
CA GLU A 190 -18.13 -2.96 4.26
C GLU A 190 -19.37 -3.44 5.00
N HIS A 191 -19.32 -3.40 6.34
CA HIS A 191 -20.40 -3.75 7.26
C HIS A 191 -20.67 -2.57 8.20
N PRO A 192 -21.87 -2.48 8.81
CA PRO A 192 -22.06 -1.66 10.00
C PRO A 192 -21.11 -2.12 11.12
N GLN A 193 -20.36 -1.21 11.72
CA GLN A 193 -19.42 -1.55 12.82
C GLN A 193 -20.14 -2.20 14.00
N GLU A 194 -21.35 -1.75 14.28
CA GLU A 194 -22.17 -2.31 15.37
C GLU A 194 -22.49 -3.80 15.15
N LEU A 195 -22.75 -4.22 13.90
CA LEU A 195 -22.93 -5.63 13.57
C LEU A 195 -21.67 -6.43 13.91
N ILE A 196 -20.50 -5.94 13.50
CA ILE A 196 -19.23 -6.61 13.81
C ILE A 196 -18.96 -6.66 15.31
N ASN A 197 -19.29 -5.58 16.04
CA ASN A 197 -19.19 -5.58 17.50
C ASN A 197 -20.10 -6.65 18.12
N ARG A 198 -21.35 -6.77 17.66
CA ARG A 198 -22.29 -7.80 18.17
C ARG A 198 -21.78 -9.22 17.90
N ILE A 199 -21.26 -9.47 16.72
CA ILE A 199 -20.75 -10.79 16.35
C ILE A 199 -19.53 -11.15 17.22
N GLN A 200 -18.60 -10.22 17.43
CA GLN A 200 -17.35 -10.48 18.14
C GLN A 200 -17.48 -10.45 19.67
N TYR A 201 -18.30 -9.54 20.20
CA TYR A 201 -18.39 -9.31 21.64
C TYR A 201 -19.67 -9.85 22.26
N GLY A 202 -20.67 -10.27 21.45
CA GLY A 202 -21.95 -10.78 21.94
C GLY A 202 -22.64 -9.77 22.86
N ARG A 203 -22.98 -10.21 24.06
CA ARG A 203 -23.65 -9.37 25.10
C ARG A 203 -22.82 -8.17 25.57
N TRP A 204 -21.54 -8.16 25.30
CA TRP A 204 -20.63 -7.08 25.69
C TRP A 204 -20.46 -5.99 24.60
N ALA A 205 -21.14 -6.15 23.45
CA ALA A 205 -21.14 -5.14 22.41
C ALA A 205 -21.64 -3.79 22.97
N GLY A 206 -20.89 -2.72 22.67
CA GLY A 206 -21.20 -1.38 23.19
C GLY A 206 -20.63 -1.09 24.58
N HIS A 207 -19.89 -2.01 25.20
CA HIS A 207 -19.19 -1.71 26.45
C HIS A 207 -18.11 -0.63 26.21
N PRO A 208 -18.04 0.43 27.05
CA PRO A 208 -17.17 1.60 26.80
C PRO A 208 -15.67 1.27 26.77
N ASP A 209 -15.24 0.22 27.46
CA ASP A 209 -13.83 -0.19 27.50
C ASP A 209 -13.45 -1.10 26.32
N LEU A 210 -14.41 -1.53 25.50
CA LEU A 210 -14.11 -2.36 24.34
C LEU A 210 -13.91 -1.49 23.09
N PRO A 211 -12.78 -1.64 22.38
CA PRO A 211 -12.56 -0.94 21.11
C PRO A 211 -13.52 -1.46 20.03
N PRO A 212 -13.71 -0.71 18.92
CA PRO A 212 -14.38 -1.25 17.76
C PRO A 212 -13.80 -2.60 17.35
N ALA A 213 -14.67 -3.61 17.22
CA ALA A 213 -14.26 -4.99 16.96
C ALA A 213 -13.59 -5.12 15.58
N ASP A 214 -12.54 -5.91 15.53
CA ASP A 214 -11.85 -6.32 14.31
C ASP A 214 -11.99 -7.83 14.07
N TYR A 215 -11.60 -8.28 12.88
CA TYR A 215 -11.52 -9.69 12.54
C TYR A 215 -10.37 -9.99 11.58
N PHE A 216 -9.94 -11.25 11.60
CA PHE A 216 -9.03 -11.82 10.61
C PHE A 216 -9.56 -13.19 10.18
N LEU A 217 -9.99 -13.30 8.92
CA LEU A 217 -10.62 -14.48 8.37
C LEU A 217 -9.78 -15.06 7.23
N THR A 218 -9.66 -16.38 7.20
CA THR A 218 -8.96 -17.10 6.14
C THR A 218 -9.73 -18.34 5.75
N ALA A 219 -9.71 -18.67 4.46
CA ALA A 219 -10.29 -19.88 3.91
C ALA A 219 -9.33 -20.55 2.93
N LYS A 220 -9.14 -21.84 3.05
CA LYS A 220 -8.45 -22.65 2.04
C LYS A 220 -9.48 -23.16 1.03
N VAL A 221 -9.45 -22.63 -0.17
CA VAL A 221 -10.32 -23.04 -1.28
C VAL A 221 -9.67 -24.23 -2.00
N LYS A 222 -9.85 -25.44 -1.42
CA LYS A 222 -9.17 -26.67 -1.89
C LYS A 222 -9.40 -26.94 -3.38
N ALA A 223 -10.63 -26.76 -3.88
CA ALA A 223 -10.98 -26.99 -5.28
C ALA A 223 -10.17 -26.14 -6.28
N LEU A 224 -9.72 -24.97 -5.87
CA LEU A 224 -8.89 -24.06 -6.68
C LEU A 224 -7.41 -24.10 -6.27
N ASN A 225 -7.07 -24.85 -5.22
CA ASN A 225 -5.76 -24.82 -4.59
C ASN A 225 -5.29 -23.39 -4.26
N ARG A 226 -6.19 -22.54 -3.72
CA ARG A 226 -5.95 -21.13 -3.40
C ARG A 226 -6.40 -20.81 -1.98
N SER A 227 -6.00 -19.63 -1.50
CA SER A 227 -6.49 -19.08 -0.24
C SER A 227 -7.33 -17.83 -0.53
N CYS A 228 -8.45 -17.71 0.20
CA CYS A 228 -9.22 -16.49 0.33
C CYS A 228 -9.04 -15.97 1.74
N TYR A 229 -8.82 -14.67 1.92
CA TYR A 229 -8.57 -14.12 3.26
C TYR A 229 -8.96 -12.64 3.36
N SER A 230 -9.30 -12.21 4.58
CA SER A 230 -9.47 -10.81 4.90
C SER A 230 -8.10 -10.13 4.98
N PHE A 231 -7.99 -8.93 4.41
CA PHE A 231 -6.77 -8.16 4.39
C PHE A 231 -7.04 -6.71 4.77
N CYS A 232 -6.15 -6.12 5.55
CA CYS A 232 -6.24 -4.71 5.96
C CYS A 232 -7.63 -4.32 6.48
N MET A 233 -8.20 -5.12 7.41
CA MET A 233 -9.48 -4.80 8.07
C MET A 233 -9.33 -3.50 8.85
N CYS A 234 -10.25 -2.55 8.64
CA CYS A 234 -10.28 -1.22 9.25
C CYS A 234 -11.56 -1.08 10.08
N PRO A 235 -11.52 -1.36 11.40
CA PRO A 235 -12.64 -1.15 12.29
C PRO A 235 -12.90 0.36 12.46
N GLY A 236 -14.16 0.77 12.55
CA GLY A 236 -14.55 2.18 12.64
C GLY A 236 -13.90 3.04 11.54
N GLY A 237 -13.77 2.48 10.34
CA GLY A 237 -13.05 3.06 9.23
C GLY A 237 -13.94 3.42 8.03
N GLN A 238 -13.32 3.71 6.93
CA GLN A 238 -13.97 4.08 5.66
C GLN A 238 -13.31 3.35 4.51
N VAL A 239 -14.09 2.98 3.51
CA VAL A 239 -13.56 2.57 2.20
C VAL A 239 -13.25 3.84 1.41
N ILE A 240 -12.09 3.88 0.78
CA ILE A 240 -11.62 5.05 0.02
C ILE A 240 -11.21 4.67 -1.40
N GLY A 241 -11.44 5.59 -2.33
CA GLY A 241 -10.85 5.53 -3.66
C GLY A 241 -9.36 5.88 -3.59
N CYS A 242 -8.54 5.03 -4.20
CA CYS A 242 -7.10 5.22 -4.24
C CYS A 242 -6.51 4.98 -5.63
N SER A 243 -7.25 5.39 -6.67
CA SER A 243 -6.78 5.35 -8.05
C SER A 243 -5.40 6.00 -8.18
N ALA A 244 -4.51 5.35 -8.91
CA ALA A 244 -3.14 5.80 -9.09
C ALA A 244 -2.84 6.19 -10.55
N GLU A 245 -3.66 5.74 -11.48
CA GLU A 245 -3.56 5.98 -12.90
C GLU A 245 -4.93 6.39 -13.45
N ALA A 246 -4.95 7.28 -14.44
CA ALA A 246 -6.19 7.73 -15.06
C ALA A 246 -6.96 6.54 -15.66
N GLY A 247 -8.30 6.53 -15.49
CA GLY A 247 -9.15 5.48 -16.02
C GLY A 247 -9.06 4.14 -15.28
N GLY A 248 -8.68 4.12 -14.01
CA GLY A 248 -8.71 2.94 -13.17
C GLY A 248 -9.37 3.22 -11.82
N VAL A 249 -10.18 2.29 -11.31
CA VAL A 249 -10.75 2.35 -9.95
C VAL A 249 -10.07 1.34 -9.05
N ILE A 250 -9.63 1.82 -7.91
CA ILE A 250 -8.94 1.02 -6.89
C ILE A 250 -9.54 1.38 -5.53
N THR A 251 -9.87 0.37 -4.74
CA THR A 251 -10.35 0.53 -3.37
C THR A 251 -9.24 0.28 -2.34
N ASN A 252 -9.34 0.95 -1.21
CA ASN A 252 -8.58 0.65 -0.01
C ASN A 252 -9.40 1.06 1.22
N GLY A 253 -8.88 0.84 2.43
CA GLY A 253 -9.50 1.27 3.67
C GLY A 253 -8.58 2.11 4.51
N MET A 254 -9.16 3.06 5.23
CA MET A 254 -8.47 3.84 6.24
C MET A 254 -9.33 4.00 7.49
N SER A 255 -8.72 4.30 8.63
CA SER A 255 -9.43 4.76 9.81
C SER A 255 -8.62 5.82 10.56
N ARG A 256 -9.32 6.62 11.34
CA ARG A 256 -8.71 7.55 12.30
C ARG A 256 -8.24 6.79 13.53
N LEU A 257 -7.42 7.43 14.37
CA LEU A 257 -6.96 6.86 15.64
C LEU A 257 -8.13 6.38 16.51
N ARG A 258 -9.20 7.15 16.61
CA ARG A 258 -10.38 6.80 17.43
C ARG A 258 -11.28 5.74 16.84
N ARG A 259 -11.16 5.42 15.53
CA ARG A 259 -11.99 4.40 14.87
C ARG A 259 -13.50 4.62 15.08
N GLU A 260 -13.95 5.86 14.91
CA GLU A 260 -15.29 6.33 15.28
C GLU A 260 -16.31 6.35 14.13
N SER A 261 -15.92 5.86 12.94
CA SER A 261 -16.86 5.70 11.83
C SER A 261 -17.88 4.59 12.12
N PRO A 262 -19.14 4.71 11.67
CA PRO A 262 -20.14 3.67 11.85
C PRO A 262 -19.87 2.41 11.02
N TRP A 263 -18.77 2.35 10.27
CA TRP A 263 -18.45 1.30 9.34
C TRP A 263 -17.22 0.50 9.76
N ALA A 264 -17.26 -0.79 9.45
CA ALA A 264 -16.14 -1.72 9.49
C ALA A 264 -15.88 -2.22 8.08
N ASN A 265 -14.65 -2.17 7.60
CA ASN A 265 -14.37 -2.65 6.25
C ASN A 265 -13.09 -3.50 6.18
N SER A 266 -13.03 -4.38 5.19
CA SER A 266 -11.88 -5.23 4.93
C SER A 266 -11.80 -5.58 3.45
N ALA A 267 -10.61 -5.63 2.89
CA ALA A 267 -10.43 -6.36 1.65
C ALA A 267 -10.69 -7.85 1.89
N VAL A 268 -11.34 -8.52 0.94
CA VAL A 268 -11.43 -9.97 0.84
C VAL A 268 -10.83 -10.35 -0.49
N VAL A 269 -9.72 -11.08 -0.45
CA VAL A 269 -8.86 -11.28 -1.61
C VAL A 269 -8.48 -12.74 -1.81
N VAL A 270 -8.20 -13.08 -3.07
CA VAL A 270 -7.77 -14.40 -3.51
C VAL A 270 -6.37 -14.30 -4.13
N ASN A 271 -5.53 -15.27 -3.86
CA ASN A 271 -4.18 -15.31 -4.41
C ASN A 271 -4.18 -15.38 -5.95
N VAL A 272 -3.36 -14.53 -6.55
CA VAL A 272 -2.97 -14.53 -7.96
C VAL A 272 -1.54 -15.05 -8.05
N ARG A 273 -1.32 -16.06 -8.86
CA ARG A 273 -0.02 -16.65 -9.11
C ARG A 273 0.58 -16.10 -10.39
N THR A 274 1.85 -16.32 -10.60
CA THR A 274 2.53 -15.89 -11.83
C THR A 274 1.96 -16.54 -13.09
N GLU A 275 1.46 -17.78 -12.97
CA GLU A 275 0.83 -18.52 -14.07
C GLU A 275 -0.54 -17.96 -14.51
N ASP A 276 -1.17 -17.14 -13.65
CA ASP A 276 -2.50 -16.54 -13.92
C ASP A 276 -2.42 -15.23 -14.73
N LEU A 277 -1.22 -14.70 -14.91
CA LEU A 277 -1.06 -13.31 -15.40
C LEU A 277 -1.34 -13.12 -16.89
N GLY A 278 -1.46 -14.21 -17.65
CA GLY A 278 -1.82 -14.18 -19.08
C GLY A 278 -0.76 -13.54 -19.99
N GLY A 279 0.43 -13.26 -19.48
CA GLY A 279 1.55 -12.66 -20.21
C GLY A 279 2.89 -13.13 -19.67
N GLU A 280 3.93 -12.97 -20.49
CA GLU A 280 5.29 -13.28 -20.11
C GLU A 280 6.04 -12.06 -19.59
N GLY A 281 7.06 -12.30 -18.78
CA GLY A 281 7.97 -11.28 -18.28
C GLY A 281 7.62 -10.70 -16.92
N PRO A 282 8.54 -9.92 -16.35
CA PRO A 282 8.47 -9.48 -14.95
C PRO A 282 7.36 -8.47 -14.66
N LEU A 283 6.84 -7.81 -15.68
CA LEU A 283 5.83 -6.74 -15.55
C LEU A 283 4.40 -7.23 -15.87
N ALA A 284 4.19 -8.51 -16.23
CA ALA A 284 2.86 -9.06 -16.54
C ALA A 284 1.84 -8.80 -15.42
N GLY A 285 2.26 -8.82 -14.16
CA GLY A 285 1.40 -8.54 -13.02
C GLY A 285 0.92 -7.07 -12.94
N LEU A 286 1.68 -6.11 -13.47
CA LEU A 286 1.23 -4.71 -13.59
C LEU A 286 0.10 -4.61 -14.62
N ALA A 287 0.30 -5.20 -15.81
CA ALA A 287 -0.70 -5.22 -16.86
C ALA A 287 -1.98 -5.94 -16.41
N PHE A 288 -1.85 -7.07 -15.71
CA PHE A 288 -2.97 -7.80 -15.13
C PHE A 288 -3.79 -6.93 -14.16
N ARG A 289 -3.14 -6.22 -13.22
CA ARG A 289 -3.84 -5.31 -12.30
C ARG A 289 -4.54 -4.19 -13.06
N ARG A 290 -3.83 -3.56 -13.97
CA ARG A 290 -4.34 -2.43 -14.75
C ARG A 290 -5.61 -2.80 -15.51
N HIS A 291 -5.64 -3.96 -16.14
CA HIS A 291 -6.82 -4.49 -16.85
C HIS A 291 -8.07 -4.52 -15.95
N TRP A 292 -7.98 -5.07 -14.74
CA TRP A 292 -9.14 -5.15 -13.85
C TRP A 292 -9.51 -3.81 -13.21
N GLU A 293 -8.55 -2.92 -13.00
CA GLU A 293 -8.77 -1.56 -12.54
C GLU A 293 -9.53 -0.73 -13.60
N GLU A 294 -9.24 -0.93 -14.89
CA GLU A 294 -9.94 -0.30 -16.03
C GLU A 294 -11.36 -0.84 -16.21
N ILE A 295 -11.54 -2.16 -16.12
CA ILE A 295 -12.88 -2.76 -16.16
C ILE A 295 -13.74 -2.23 -15.03
N ALA A 296 -13.19 -2.12 -13.82
CA ALA A 296 -13.90 -1.55 -12.68
C ALA A 296 -14.25 -0.08 -12.89
N PHE A 297 -13.38 0.71 -13.52
CA PHE A 297 -13.65 2.10 -13.87
C PHE A 297 -14.83 2.22 -14.84
N LEU A 298 -14.85 1.40 -15.89
CA LEU A 298 -15.96 1.37 -16.85
C LEU A 298 -17.26 0.93 -16.19
N ALA A 299 -17.25 -0.12 -15.39
CA ALA A 299 -18.42 -0.62 -14.66
C ALA A 299 -18.95 0.39 -13.64
N GLY A 300 -18.07 1.19 -13.03
CA GLY A 300 -18.40 2.30 -12.13
C GLY A 300 -18.93 3.55 -12.85
N GLY A 301 -18.97 3.56 -14.19
CA GLY A 301 -19.53 4.66 -15.02
C GLY A 301 -18.53 5.72 -15.44
N SER A 302 -17.23 5.41 -15.40
CA SER A 302 -16.12 6.23 -15.92
C SER A 302 -15.94 7.60 -15.26
N ASP A 303 -16.35 7.72 -13.99
CA ASP A 303 -16.25 8.94 -13.17
C ASP A 303 -15.61 8.71 -11.80
N TYR A 304 -14.85 7.60 -11.67
CA TYR A 304 -14.24 7.11 -10.44
C TYR A 304 -15.20 6.65 -9.33
N CYS A 305 -16.50 6.62 -9.56
CA CYS A 305 -17.40 5.83 -8.74
C CYS A 305 -16.98 4.36 -8.84
N ALA A 306 -17.03 3.64 -7.72
CA ALA A 306 -16.69 2.22 -7.72
C ALA A 306 -17.91 1.35 -8.08
N PRO A 307 -17.72 0.26 -8.83
CA PRO A 307 -18.76 -0.76 -8.97
C PRO A 307 -19.02 -1.41 -7.62
N ALA A 308 -20.28 -1.60 -7.27
CA ALA A 308 -20.65 -2.17 -5.97
C ALA A 308 -21.89 -3.07 -6.09
N GLU A 309 -22.01 -4.00 -5.15
CA GLU A 309 -23.08 -4.97 -5.06
C GLU A 309 -23.29 -5.40 -3.61
N ARG A 310 -24.51 -5.78 -3.21
CA ARG A 310 -24.70 -6.43 -1.89
C ARG A 310 -24.00 -7.78 -1.87
N LEU A 311 -23.43 -8.14 -0.71
CA LEU A 311 -22.78 -9.45 -0.53
C LEU A 311 -23.75 -10.61 -0.83
N THR A 312 -25.02 -10.50 -0.43
CA THR A 312 -26.06 -11.52 -0.69
C THR A 312 -26.37 -11.67 -2.17
N ASP A 313 -26.41 -10.58 -2.93
CA ASP A 313 -26.67 -10.58 -4.37
C ASP A 313 -25.49 -11.18 -5.14
N PHE A 314 -24.26 -10.80 -4.80
CA PHE A 314 -23.04 -11.40 -5.35
C PHE A 314 -23.00 -12.93 -5.18
N LEU A 315 -23.43 -13.42 -4.01
CA LEU A 315 -23.42 -14.86 -3.73
C LEU A 315 -24.54 -15.61 -4.46
N SER A 316 -25.75 -15.02 -4.48
CA SER A 316 -26.93 -15.66 -5.11
C SER A 316 -26.94 -15.54 -6.65
N GLY A 317 -26.24 -14.56 -7.20
CA GLY A 317 -26.26 -14.22 -8.62
C GLY A 317 -27.62 -13.73 -9.10
N LYS A 318 -28.45 -13.21 -8.20
CA LYS A 318 -29.76 -12.62 -8.51
C LYS A 318 -29.64 -11.11 -8.64
N ASN A 319 -30.61 -10.53 -9.34
CA ASN A 319 -30.66 -9.13 -9.72
C ASN A 319 -30.50 -8.16 -8.53
N HIS A 320 -29.87 -7.05 -8.85
CA HIS A 320 -29.39 -5.99 -7.98
C HIS A 320 -30.47 -5.36 -7.12
N SER A 321 -30.39 -5.58 -5.84
CA SER A 321 -31.08 -4.75 -4.86
C SER A 321 -30.44 -3.37 -4.80
N PRO A 322 -31.18 -2.31 -4.47
CA PRO A 322 -30.58 -0.99 -4.28
C PRO A 322 -29.40 -1.07 -3.30
N ILE A 323 -28.27 -0.47 -3.66
CA ILE A 323 -27.11 -0.41 -2.77
C ILE A 323 -27.45 0.47 -1.57
N GLY A 324 -27.23 -0.05 -0.37
CA GLY A 324 -27.40 0.68 0.87
C GLY A 324 -26.38 1.82 1.02
N ARG A 325 -26.37 2.47 2.18
CA ARG A 325 -25.35 3.46 2.52
C ARG A 325 -23.99 2.78 2.63
N CYS A 326 -22.96 3.39 2.05
CA CYS A 326 -21.56 2.99 2.20
C CYS A 326 -20.68 4.21 2.35
N SER A 327 -19.42 4.00 2.76
CA SER A 327 -18.49 5.09 3.06
C SER A 327 -17.62 5.48 1.86
N PHE A 328 -17.65 4.75 0.75
CA PHE A 328 -16.73 4.96 -0.35
C PHE A 328 -16.87 6.34 -0.99
N LEU A 329 -15.74 7.01 -1.12
CA LEU A 329 -15.61 8.25 -1.86
C LEU A 329 -14.70 8.02 -3.09
N PRO A 330 -15.13 8.43 -4.29
CA PRO A 330 -16.16 9.42 -4.72
C PRO A 330 -17.61 8.95 -4.71
N GLY A 331 -17.91 7.67 -4.55
CA GLY A 331 -19.26 7.12 -4.56
C GLY A 331 -19.32 5.76 -5.26
N VAL A 332 -20.48 5.11 -5.24
CA VAL A 332 -20.65 3.77 -5.79
C VAL A 332 -21.77 3.73 -6.83
N LYS A 333 -21.64 2.82 -7.80
CA LYS A 333 -22.70 2.46 -8.75
C LYS A 333 -22.96 0.96 -8.71
N GLY A 334 -24.23 0.58 -8.80
CA GLY A 334 -24.63 -0.82 -8.90
C GLY A 334 -24.06 -1.47 -10.15
N ALA A 335 -23.34 -2.57 -9.99
CA ALA A 335 -22.77 -3.36 -11.08
C ALA A 335 -22.56 -4.81 -10.65
N GLU A 336 -22.55 -5.74 -11.60
CA GLU A 336 -22.21 -7.13 -11.35
C GLU A 336 -20.71 -7.27 -11.08
N LEU A 337 -20.32 -7.47 -9.83
CA LEU A 337 -18.91 -7.56 -9.44
C LEU A 337 -18.21 -8.82 -9.97
N ARG A 338 -18.98 -9.82 -10.43
CA ARG A 338 -18.42 -10.98 -11.13
C ARG A 338 -17.74 -10.61 -12.46
N ASP A 339 -18.15 -9.50 -13.08
CA ASP A 339 -17.65 -9.07 -14.38
C ASP A 339 -16.40 -8.18 -14.27
N VAL A 340 -16.10 -7.71 -13.05
CA VAL A 340 -14.94 -6.85 -12.78
C VAL A 340 -13.76 -7.59 -12.15
N LEU A 341 -13.81 -8.90 -12.11
CA LEU A 341 -12.77 -9.78 -11.53
C LEU A 341 -12.54 -11.03 -12.38
N PRO A 342 -11.33 -11.63 -12.33
CA PRO A 342 -11.09 -12.92 -12.98
C PRO A 342 -12.04 -14.01 -12.45
N PRO A 343 -12.54 -14.92 -13.28
CA PRO A 343 -13.47 -15.97 -12.87
C PRO A 343 -12.99 -16.82 -11.68
N PHE A 344 -11.69 -17.14 -11.61
CA PHE A 344 -11.13 -17.89 -10.50
C PHE A 344 -11.12 -17.10 -9.17
N VAL A 345 -11.04 -15.76 -9.25
CA VAL A 345 -11.16 -14.89 -8.07
C VAL A 345 -12.60 -14.86 -7.59
N VAL A 346 -13.56 -14.71 -8.50
CA VAL A 346 -14.99 -14.74 -8.18
C VAL A 346 -15.37 -16.05 -7.47
N GLU A 347 -14.98 -17.19 -8.01
CA GLU A 347 -15.23 -18.50 -7.41
C GLU A 347 -14.51 -18.64 -6.05
N GLY A 348 -13.29 -18.15 -5.97
CA GLY A 348 -12.52 -18.12 -4.72
C GLY A 348 -13.18 -17.28 -3.63
N LEU A 349 -13.73 -16.11 -3.98
CA LEU A 349 -14.48 -15.25 -3.07
C LEU A 349 -15.78 -15.91 -2.60
N LYS A 350 -16.59 -16.48 -3.50
CA LYS A 350 -17.84 -17.16 -3.14
C LYS A 350 -17.61 -18.27 -2.12
N ARG A 351 -16.63 -19.12 -2.34
CA ARG A 351 -16.25 -20.18 -1.39
C ARG A 351 -15.63 -19.62 -0.11
N GLY A 352 -14.87 -18.54 -0.23
CA GLY A 352 -14.27 -17.85 0.90
C GLY A 352 -15.32 -17.26 1.83
N PHE A 353 -16.32 -16.57 1.30
CA PHE A 353 -17.43 -16.01 2.09
C PHE A 353 -18.24 -17.08 2.81
N ALA A 354 -18.52 -18.22 2.17
CA ALA A 354 -19.20 -19.34 2.84
C ALA A 354 -18.39 -19.85 4.05
N GLU A 355 -17.07 -19.95 3.94
CA GLU A 355 -16.20 -20.32 5.07
C GLU A 355 -16.12 -19.22 6.13
N PHE A 356 -16.20 -17.95 5.74
CA PHE A 356 -16.22 -16.82 6.67
C PHE A 356 -17.51 -16.82 7.49
N GLU A 357 -18.67 -17.07 6.87
CA GLU A 357 -19.94 -17.23 7.57
C GLU A 357 -19.88 -18.35 8.58
N ARG A 358 -19.29 -19.50 8.23
CA ARG A 358 -19.13 -20.63 9.16
C ARG A 358 -18.26 -20.29 10.38
N LYS A 359 -17.23 -19.44 10.19
CA LYS A 359 -16.29 -19.01 11.26
C LYS A 359 -16.81 -17.83 12.07
N MET A 360 -17.63 -17.03 11.47
CA MET A 360 -18.15 -15.77 12.01
C MET A 360 -19.62 -15.61 11.57
N PRO A 361 -20.55 -16.36 12.19
CA PRO A 361 -21.97 -16.37 11.83
C PRO A 361 -22.57 -14.97 11.85
N GLY A 362 -23.29 -14.60 10.79
CA GLY A 362 -23.84 -13.26 10.56
C GLY A 362 -22.92 -12.33 9.73
N PHE A 363 -21.80 -12.85 9.22
CA PHE A 363 -20.94 -12.10 8.28
C PHE A 363 -21.66 -11.85 6.95
N ILE A 364 -22.40 -12.85 6.45
CA ILE A 364 -23.23 -12.72 5.25
C ILE A 364 -24.56 -12.06 5.63
N THR A 365 -24.75 -10.83 5.23
CA THR A 365 -25.96 -10.04 5.52
C THR A 365 -26.30 -9.13 4.35
N GLU A 366 -27.56 -8.71 4.25
CA GLU A 366 -28.02 -7.72 3.27
C GLU A 366 -27.42 -6.32 3.51
N GLU A 367 -26.94 -6.05 4.73
CA GLU A 367 -26.28 -4.79 5.07
C GLU A 367 -24.83 -4.73 4.61
N ALA A 368 -24.22 -5.87 4.21
CA ALA A 368 -22.85 -5.92 3.73
C ALA A 368 -22.78 -5.51 2.26
N ILE A 369 -21.95 -4.51 1.99
CA ILE A 369 -21.70 -4.01 0.63
C ILE A 369 -20.30 -4.45 0.18
N LEU A 370 -20.23 -5.03 -1.02
CA LEU A 370 -18.98 -5.29 -1.74
C LEU A 370 -18.70 -4.13 -2.69
N ILE A 371 -17.44 -3.68 -2.71
CA ILE A 371 -16.98 -2.55 -3.51
C ILE A 371 -15.71 -2.98 -4.25
N GLY A 372 -15.66 -2.77 -5.56
CA GLY A 372 -14.57 -3.22 -6.44
C GLY A 372 -13.71 -2.06 -6.95
N VAL A 373 -12.43 -2.31 -7.22
CA VAL A 373 -11.67 -3.55 -6.97
C VAL A 373 -10.50 -3.29 -6.03
N GLU A 374 -10.16 -4.27 -5.22
CA GLU A 374 -8.96 -4.23 -4.37
C GLU A 374 -7.83 -4.98 -5.08
N THR A 375 -6.87 -4.27 -5.68
CA THR A 375 -5.80 -4.85 -6.51
C THR A 375 -4.40 -4.60 -5.95
N ARG A 376 -4.27 -3.74 -4.94
CA ARG A 376 -2.99 -3.23 -4.44
C ARG A 376 -2.59 -3.84 -3.08
N THR A 377 -2.80 -5.15 -2.90
CA THR A 377 -2.42 -5.86 -1.66
C THR A 377 -0.91 -6.00 -1.47
N SER A 378 -0.15 -6.15 -2.55
CA SER A 378 1.31 -6.17 -2.57
C SER A 378 1.84 -5.93 -3.97
N SER A 379 3.13 -5.57 -4.09
CA SER A 379 3.78 -5.42 -5.40
C SER A 379 3.72 -6.72 -6.21
N PRO A 380 3.30 -6.68 -7.49
CA PRO A 380 3.35 -7.81 -8.39
C PRO A 380 4.73 -8.00 -9.03
N VAL A 381 5.68 -7.10 -8.72
CA VAL A 381 7.04 -7.11 -9.24
C VAL A 381 8.02 -7.16 -8.09
N ARG A 382 9.13 -7.86 -8.28
CA ARG A 382 10.30 -7.82 -7.43
C ARG A 382 11.47 -7.20 -8.21
N ILE A 383 12.10 -6.17 -7.64
CA ILE A 383 13.38 -5.67 -8.12
C ILE A 383 14.45 -6.51 -7.44
N THR A 384 15.08 -7.43 -8.18
CA THR A 384 15.98 -8.43 -7.60
C THR A 384 17.24 -7.77 -7.04
N ARG A 385 17.60 -8.13 -5.80
CA ARG A 385 18.78 -7.61 -5.12
C ARG A 385 19.60 -8.73 -4.47
N GLY A 386 20.91 -8.51 -4.36
CA GLY A 386 21.84 -9.40 -3.68
C GLY A 386 21.81 -9.24 -2.15
N GLU A 387 22.68 -10.00 -1.48
CA GLU A 387 22.85 -9.92 -0.02
C GLU A 387 23.42 -8.58 0.45
N ASP A 388 24.14 -7.89 -0.42
CA ASP A 388 24.68 -6.53 -0.23
C ASP A 388 23.58 -5.45 -0.35
N GLY A 389 22.34 -5.83 -0.67
CA GLY A 389 21.20 -4.94 -0.83
C GLY A 389 21.14 -4.21 -2.17
N GLN A 390 22.12 -4.37 -3.06
CA GLN A 390 22.12 -3.79 -4.38
C GLN A 390 21.34 -4.64 -5.38
N SER A 391 20.85 -4.02 -6.47
CA SER A 391 20.35 -4.77 -7.62
C SER A 391 21.41 -5.74 -8.12
N ILE A 392 21.02 -6.97 -8.46
CA ILE A 392 21.96 -8.04 -8.83
C ILE A 392 22.76 -7.74 -10.12
N ASN A 393 22.34 -6.78 -10.91
CA ASN A 393 22.98 -6.42 -12.18
C ASN A 393 23.19 -4.91 -12.37
N LEU A 394 22.92 -4.09 -11.34
CA LEU A 394 23.17 -2.65 -11.38
C LEU A 394 23.77 -2.21 -10.05
N THR A 395 25.08 -2.04 -10.03
CA THR A 395 25.82 -1.51 -8.87
C THR A 395 25.39 -0.08 -8.56
N GLY A 396 25.25 0.25 -7.28
CA GLY A 396 24.81 1.56 -6.81
C GLY A 396 23.30 1.73 -6.67
N LEU A 397 22.49 0.77 -7.16
CA LEU A 397 21.03 0.78 -6.97
C LEU A 397 20.64 -0.10 -5.79
N TYR A 398 19.99 0.48 -4.75
CA TYR A 398 19.52 -0.18 -3.55
C TYR A 398 17.98 -0.19 -3.49
N PRO A 399 17.31 -1.16 -4.14
CA PRO A 399 15.85 -1.24 -4.11
C PRO A 399 15.37 -1.70 -2.73
N CYS A 400 14.39 -0.99 -2.15
CA CYS A 400 13.85 -1.32 -0.84
C CYS A 400 12.35 -1.06 -0.69
N GLY A 401 11.79 -1.61 0.36
CA GLY A 401 10.39 -1.45 0.72
C GLY A 401 9.42 -2.28 -0.11
N GLU A 402 8.17 -1.85 -0.12
CA GLU A 402 7.09 -2.57 -0.81
C GLU A 402 7.25 -2.53 -2.33
N GLY A 403 7.73 -1.43 -2.88
CA GLY A 403 8.00 -1.31 -4.31
C GLY A 403 9.07 -2.27 -4.81
N ALA A 404 10.08 -2.56 -3.99
CA ALA A 404 11.08 -3.57 -4.33
C ALA A 404 10.57 -5.02 -4.16
N GLY A 405 9.37 -5.23 -3.60
CA GLY A 405 8.76 -6.55 -3.42
C GLY A 405 9.22 -7.31 -2.17
N TYR A 406 9.85 -6.63 -1.20
CA TYR A 406 10.39 -7.24 0.02
C TYR A 406 9.66 -6.85 1.32
N ALA A 407 8.71 -5.94 1.25
CA ALA A 407 7.91 -5.50 2.38
C ALA A 407 6.43 -5.37 1.99
N GLY A 408 5.55 -5.19 2.97
CA GLY A 408 4.11 -5.07 2.74
C GLY A 408 3.41 -4.38 3.93
N GLY A 409 3.91 -3.22 4.36
CA GLY A 409 3.33 -2.44 5.45
C GLY A 409 4.34 -1.49 6.08
N ILE A 410 3.90 -0.60 6.96
CA ILE A 410 4.70 0.50 7.53
C ILE A 410 5.99 -0.04 8.20
N ILE A 411 5.85 -0.95 9.16
CA ILE A 411 7.00 -1.47 9.91
C ILE A 411 7.96 -2.24 9.00
N SER A 412 7.47 -3.17 8.19
CA SER A 412 8.34 -3.98 7.32
C SER A 412 9.06 -3.11 6.28
N SER A 413 8.41 -2.07 5.75
CA SER A 413 9.03 -1.12 4.83
C SER A 413 10.09 -0.27 5.52
N ALA A 414 9.81 0.25 6.72
CA ALA A 414 10.79 1.00 7.51
C ALA A 414 12.05 0.15 7.83
N LEU A 415 11.83 -1.10 8.26
CA LEU A 415 12.93 -2.05 8.54
C LEU A 415 13.76 -2.36 7.29
N ASP A 416 13.11 -2.50 6.15
CA ASP A 416 13.81 -2.77 4.89
C ASP A 416 14.61 -1.55 4.41
N GLY A 417 14.07 -0.33 4.61
CA GLY A 417 14.78 0.92 4.38
C GLY A 417 16.03 1.07 5.27
N ILE A 418 15.91 0.78 6.58
CA ILE A 418 17.06 0.77 7.50
C ILE A 418 18.14 -0.19 6.99
N ARG A 419 17.78 -1.41 6.61
CA ARG A 419 18.73 -2.40 6.08
C ARG A 419 19.41 -1.92 4.82
N ALA A 420 18.68 -1.32 3.88
CA ALA A 420 19.25 -0.76 2.65
C ALA A 420 20.28 0.34 2.97
N ALA A 421 19.96 1.22 3.92
CA ALA A 421 20.88 2.26 4.37
C ALA A 421 22.15 1.68 5.05
N GLU A 422 22.00 0.68 5.93
CA GLU A 422 23.13 0.01 6.57
C GLU A 422 24.06 -0.67 5.54
N ARG A 423 23.50 -1.33 4.50
CA ARG A 423 24.29 -1.91 3.42
C ARG A 423 25.04 -0.83 2.61
N LEU A 424 24.39 0.29 2.33
CA LEU A 424 25.03 1.43 1.68
C LEU A 424 26.17 1.99 2.54
N ILE A 425 25.98 2.16 3.85
CA ILE A 425 27.04 2.63 4.77
C ILE A 425 28.25 1.69 4.70
N LEU A 426 28.02 0.38 4.77
CA LEU A 426 29.10 -0.62 4.67
C LEU A 426 29.87 -0.52 3.35
N SER A 427 29.17 -0.30 2.23
CA SER A 427 29.82 -0.16 0.91
C SER A 427 30.69 1.09 0.83
N LEU A 428 30.25 2.22 1.42
CA LEU A 428 31.03 3.46 1.46
C LEU A 428 32.30 3.29 2.33
N GLY A 429 32.20 2.64 3.50
CA GLY A 429 33.36 2.36 4.36
C GLY A 429 34.37 1.43 3.71
N GLY A 430 33.92 0.42 2.96
CA GLY A 430 34.80 -0.48 2.20
C GLY A 430 35.53 0.18 1.01
N GLN A 431 34.97 1.25 0.44
CA GLN A 431 35.60 2.04 -0.63
C GLN A 431 36.68 3.01 -0.10
N ALA A 432 36.48 3.56 1.12
CA ALA A 432 37.47 4.42 1.75
C ALA A 432 38.77 3.67 2.06
N GLY A 433 38.70 2.40 2.46
CA GLY A 433 39.86 1.55 2.72
C GLY A 433 40.62 1.04 1.47
N ARG A 434 40.05 1.22 0.27
CA ARG A 434 40.72 0.84 -1.01
C ARG A 434 41.38 2.00 -1.75
N ARG A 435 41.15 3.25 -1.30
CA ARG A 435 41.72 4.47 -1.89
C ARG A 435 42.87 5.07 -1.05
N GLY A 436 43.23 4.47 0.05
CA GLY A 436 44.43 4.69 0.86
C GLY A 436 45.44 3.55 0.61
#